data_9a2e55acc6e846ceb7dc5218f0b284df
#
_entry.id   9a2e55acc6e846ceb7dc5218f0b284df
#
_cell.length_a   1.000
_cell.length_b   1.000
_cell.length_c   1.000
_cell.angle_alpha   90.00
_cell.angle_beta   90.00
_cell.angle_gamma   90.00
#
_symmetry.space_group_name_H-M   'P 1'
#
loop_
_entity.id
_entity.type
_entity.pdbx_description
1 polymer ?
#
loop_
_entity_poly.entity_id
_entity_poly.type
_entity_poly.pdbx_seq_one_letter_code
_entity_poly.pdbx_strand_id
1 'polypeptide(L)'
;MMAVVLLAGCGASNIWQDVQNGDMASVQSQVKSGADLDARDALGRTPLYYAVYYEHLNIVALLVENGANVNMKHKANKTPLHLASELGNIQMVRLLLKAGAKVNALDSDQGTPLDWAVGTLHNDTAALLRKNGGKEGSALIP
;
A
#
# COMPACT_ATOMS: atom_id res chain seq x y z
N MET A 1 -8.64 -18.84 32.91
CA MET A 1 -9.40 -17.86 32.12
C MET A 1 -8.69 -16.53 31.97
N MET A 2 -8.24 -15.93 33.04
CA MET A 2 -7.47 -14.69 33.03
C MET A 2 -6.15 -14.79 32.25
N ALA A 3 -5.46 -15.90 32.35
CA ALA A 3 -4.19 -16.14 31.67
C ALA A 3 -4.30 -16.11 30.13
N VAL A 4 -5.43 -16.55 29.60
CA VAL A 4 -5.65 -16.56 28.14
C VAL A 4 -5.78 -15.14 27.60
N VAL A 5 -6.41 -14.24 28.33
CA VAL A 5 -6.54 -12.83 27.95
C VAL A 5 -5.20 -12.11 28.01
N LEU A 6 -4.40 -12.41 29.03
CA LEU A 6 -3.05 -11.85 29.18
C LEU A 6 -2.09 -12.33 28.08
N LEU A 7 -2.16 -13.62 27.72
CA LEU A 7 -1.38 -14.19 26.64
C LEU A 7 -1.78 -13.62 25.29
N ALA A 8 -3.07 -13.41 25.04
CA ALA A 8 -3.56 -12.75 23.86
C ALA A 8 -3.09 -11.29 23.79
N GLY A 9 -3.04 -10.59 24.92
CA GLY A 9 -2.55 -9.21 24.99
C GLY A 9 -1.03 -9.09 24.88
N CYS A 10 -0.29 -10.07 25.36
CA CYS A 10 1.18 -10.05 25.37
C CYS A 10 1.82 -10.59 24.09
N GLY A 11 1.09 -11.38 23.31
CA GLY A 11 1.63 -12.05 22.14
C GLY A 11 0.91 -11.71 20.83
N ALA A 12 -0.16 -10.95 20.89
CA ALA A 12 -0.89 -10.57 19.70
C ALA A 12 -0.19 -9.39 19.03
N SER A 13 0.81 -9.68 18.22
CA SER A 13 1.25 -8.71 17.23
C SER A 13 0.03 -8.36 16.35
N ASN A 14 -0.16 -7.09 16.09
CA ASN A 14 -1.17 -6.68 15.14
C ASN A 14 -0.60 -6.77 13.72
N ILE A 15 -1.46 -6.91 12.73
CA ILE A 15 -1.03 -7.09 11.34
C ILE A 15 -0.11 -5.98 10.85
N TRP A 16 -0.31 -4.74 11.31
CA TRP A 16 0.58 -3.63 10.93
C TRP A 16 2.00 -3.84 11.43
N GLN A 17 2.17 -4.33 12.67
CA GLN A 17 3.49 -4.57 13.25
C GLN A 17 4.22 -5.69 12.52
N ASP A 18 3.53 -6.78 12.22
CA ASP A 18 4.12 -7.90 11.50
C ASP A 18 4.50 -7.52 10.08
N VAL A 19 3.65 -6.73 9.42
CA VAL A 19 3.95 -6.18 8.10
C VAL A 19 5.16 -5.24 8.15
N GLN A 20 5.23 -4.34 9.15
CA GLN A 20 6.38 -3.44 9.32
C GLN A 20 7.68 -4.22 9.51
N ASN A 21 7.63 -5.29 10.29
CA ASN A 21 8.78 -6.15 10.55
C ASN A 21 9.17 -7.04 9.36
N GLY A 22 8.32 -7.14 8.36
CA GLY A 22 8.52 -8.05 7.23
C GLY A 22 8.32 -9.53 7.62
N ASP A 23 7.61 -9.79 8.72
CA ASP A 23 7.35 -11.15 9.20
C ASP A 23 6.27 -11.83 8.37
N MET A 24 6.69 -12.41 7.26
CA MET A 24 5.83 -13.09 6.31
C MET A 24 5.02 -14.22 6.94
N ALA A 25 5.63 -14.99 7.88
CA ALA A 25 4.95 -16.11 8.51
C ALA A 25 3.80 -15.65 9.40
N SER A 26 4.02 -14.61 10.22
CA SER A 26 2.99 -14.01 11.06
C SER A 26 1.89 -13.39 10.23
N VAL A 27 2.23 -12.65 9.16
CA VAL A 27 1.24 -12.07 8.25
C VAL A 27 0.39 -13.16 7.58
N GLN A 28 1.00 -14.23 7.08
CA GLN A 28 0.27 -15.37 6.50
C GLN A 28 -0.69 -16.01 7.51
N SER A 29 -0.27 -16.17 8.74
CA SER A 29 -1.10 -16.74 9.80
C SER A 29 -2.32 -15.86 10.07
N GLN A 30 -2.14 -14.54 10.15
CA GLN A 30 -3.23 -13.60 10.36
C GLN A 30 -4.20 -13.55 9.16
N VAL A 31 -3.68 -13.58 7.94
CA VAL A 31 -4.50 -13.67 6.71
C VAL A 31 -5.37 -14.94 6.75
N LYS A 32 -4.79 -16.08 7.06
CA LYS A 32 -5.52 -17.36 7.20
C LYS A 32 -6.58 -17.33 8.30
N SER A 33 -6.33 -16.58 9.36
CA SER A 33 -7.28 -16.39 10.47
C SER A 33 -8.40 -15.39 10.17
N GLY A 34 -8.42 -14.80 8.98
CA GLY A 34 -9.47 -13.86 8.57
C GLY A 34 -9.26 -12.44 9.09
N ALA A 35 -8.02 -12.02 9.30
CA ALA A 35 -7.72 -10.65 9.69
C ALA A 35 -8.29 -9.64 8.67
N ASP A 36 -8.76 -8.50 9.16
CA ASP A 36 -9.19 -7.40 8.30
C ASP A 36 -7.97 -6.76 7.63
N LEU A 37 -7.79 -7.04 6.32
CA LEU A 37 -6.67 -6.57 5.54
C LEU A 37 -6.75 -5.07 5.19
N ASP A 38 -7.93 -4.47 5.37
CA ASP A 38 -8.18 -3.05 5.12
C ASP A 38 -8.34 -2.25 6.42
N ALA A 39 -8.02 -2.85 7.57
CA ALA A 39 -8.04 -2.19 8.86
C ALA A 39 -7.13 -0.96 8.84
N ARG A 40 -7.61 0.15 9.41
CA ARG A 40 -6.91 1.45 9.38
C ARG A 40 -6.37 1.80 10.76
N ASP A 41 -5.15 2.31 10.77
CA ASP A 41 -4.60 2.95 11.97
C ASP A 41 -5.15 4.39 12.15
N ALA A 42 -4.67 5.09 13.17
CA ALA A 42 -5.08 6.46 13.47
C ALA A 42 -4.82 7.47 12.32
N LEU A 43 -3.90 7.15 11.41
CA LEU A 43 -3.58 7.97 10.23
C LEU A 43 -4.29 7.46 8.95
N GLY A 44 -5.18 6.48 9.09
CA GLY A 44 -5.89 5.87 7.98
C GLY A 44 -5.02 4.93 7.12
N ARG A 45 -3.86 4.52 7.63
CA ARG A 45 -2.94 3.63 6.92
C ARG A 45 -3.36 2.17 7.11
N THR A 46 -3.34 1.41 6.02
CA THR A 46 -3.66 -0.01 5.99
C THR A 46 -2.40 -0.88 6.10
N PRO A 47 -2.53 -2.19 6.37
CA PRO A 47 -1.40 -3.11 6.26
C PRO A 47 -0.70 -3.02 4.89
N LEU A 48 -1.47 -2.89 3.80
CA LEU A 48 -0.90 -2.72 2.46
C LEU A 48 -0.06 -1.45 2.34
N TYR A 49 -0.49 -0.34 2.94
CA TYR A 49 0.31 0.90 2.97
C TYR A 49 1.68 0.64 3.60
N TYR A 50 1.71 -0.03 4.75
CA TYR A 50 2.96 -0.35 5.43
C TYR A 50 3.84 -1.30 4.63
N ALA A 51 3.26 -2.32 3.99
CA ALA A 51 4.00 -3.23 3.14
C ALA A 51 4.68 -2.51 1.96
N VAL A 52 4.00 -1.52 1.36
CA VAL A 52 4.58 -0.68 0.32
C VAL A 52 5.65 0.25 0.89
N TYR A 53 5.38 0.91 2.02
CA TYR A 53 6.31 1.86 2.65
C TYR A 53 7.65 1.20 3.02
N TYR A 54 7.61 -0.02 3.55
CA TYR A 54 8.80 -0.80 3.90
C TYR A 54 9.31 -1.68 2.75
N GLU A 55 8.72 -1.54 1.57
CA GLU A 55 9.12 -2.24 0.34
C GLU A 55 9.11 -3.78 0.44
N HIS A 56 8.21 -4.33 1.25
CA HIS A 56 8.03 -5.78 1.40
C HIS A 56 7.17 -6.35 0.28
N LEU A 57 7.76 -6.51 -0.91
CA LEU A 57 7.06 -6.93 -2.14
C LEU A 57 6.27 -8.23 -1.96
N ASN A 58 6.84 -9.20 -1.26
CA ASN A 58 6.17 -10.49 -1.01
C ASN A 58 4.92 -10.34 -0.14
N ILE A 59 4.97 -9.45 0.85
CA ILE A 59 3.81 -9.16 1.70
C ILE A 59 2.75 -8.39 0.91
N VAL A 60 3.15 -7.44 0.06
CA VAL A 60 2.21 -6.75 -0.84
C VAL A 60 1.48 -7.77 -1.71
N ALA A 61 2.21 -8.69 -2.34
CA ALA A 61 1.61 -9.75 -3.16
C ALA A 61 0.61 -10.59 -2.34
N LEU A 62 1.00 -11.04 -1.15
CA LEU A 62 0.13 -11.82 -0.27
C LEU A 62 -1.16 -11.06 0.09
N LEU A 63 -1.06 -9.81 0.51
CA LEU A 63 -2.21 -9.00 0.90
C LEU A 63 -3.17 -8.79 -0.28
N VAL A 64 -2.63 -8.45 -1.45
CA VAL A 64 -3.40 -8.21 -2.67
C VAL A 64 -4.09 -9.49 -3.15
N GLU A 65 -3.40 -10.62 -3.16
CA GLU A 65 -3.95 -11.92 -3.55
C GLU A 65 -5.08 -12.38 -2.63
N ASN A 66 -5.10 -11.92 -1.39
CA ASN A 66 -6.15 -12.21 -0.42
C ASN A 66 -7.20 -11.10 -0.29
N GLY A 67 -7.26 -10.16 -1.22
CA GLY A 67 -8.34 -9.21 -1.36
C GLY A 67 -8.14 -7.87 -0.69
N ALA A 68 -6.94 -7.51 -0.24
CA ALA A 68 -6.66 -6.17 0.25
C ALA A 68 -7.00 -5.12 -0.83
N ASN A 69 -7.67 -4.05 -0.43
CA ASN A 69 -8.07 -2.98 -1.35
C ASN A 69 -6.86 -2.11 -1.71
N VAL A 70 -6.39 -2.23 -2.95
CA VAL A 70 -5.22 -1.50 -3.46
C VAL A 70 -5.42 0.01 -3.59
N ASN A 71 -6.66 0.48 -3.52
CA ASN A 71 -7.02 1.89 -3.70
C ASN A 71 -7.38 2.61 -2.39
N MET A 72 -7.10 2.01 -1.24
CA MET A 72 -7.36 2.65 0.05
C MET A 72 -6.49 3.88 0.23
N LYS A 73 -7.12 4.98 0.54
CA LYS A 73 -6.46 6.27 0.76
C LYS A 73 -6.21 6.50 2.26
N HIS A 74 -5.05 6.99 2.63
CA HIS A 74 -4.79 7.49 3.99
C HIS A 74 -5.15 8.98 4.13
N LYS A 75 -4.80 9.63 5.26
CA LYS A 75 -5.21 11.01 5.57
C LYS A 75 -4.89 12.07 4.51
N ALA A 76 -3.78 11.92 3.78
CA ALA A 76 -3.41 12.82 2.68
C ALA A 76 -4.03 12.40 1.34
N ASN A 77 -5.04 11.55 1.35
CA ASN A 77 -5.66 10.95 0.16
C ASN A 77 -4.68 10.20 -0.76
N LYS A 78 -3.47 9.92 -0.32
CA LYS A 78 -2.51 9.10 -1.06
C LYS A 78 -2.95 7.64 -1.07
N THR A 79 -2.84 7.00 -2.22
CA THR A 79 -3.00 5.56 -2.39
C THR A 79 -1.66 4.84 -2.28
N PRO A 80 -1.64 3.51 -2.13
CA PRO A 80 -0.39 2.74 -2.21
C PRO A 80 0.41 2.99 -3.51
N LEU A 81 -0.28 3.26 -4.63
CA LEU A 81 0.39 3.56 -5.90
C LEU A 81 1.13 4.91 -5.88
N HIS A 82 0.60 5.93 -5.21
CA HIS A 82 1.34 7.19 -5.00
C HIS A 82 2.65 6.93 -4.26
N LEU A 83 2.58 6.15 -3.19
CA LEU A 83 3.75 5.84 -2.37
C LEU A 83 4.79 5.02 -3.13
N ALA A 84 4.36 3.97 -3.85
CA ALA A 84 5.26 3.17 -4.68
C ALA A 84 5.94 4.00 -5.78
N SER A 85 5.22 4.99 -6.32
CA SER A 85 5.72 5.92 -7.33
C SER A 85 6.73 6.90 -6.76
N GLU A 86 6.47 7.42 -5.56
CA GLU A 86 7.38 8.28 -4.80
C GLU A 86 8.70 7.55 -4.46
N LEU A 87 8.60 6.26 -4.10
CA LEU A 87 9.77 5.41 -3.82
C LEU A 87 10.52 4.96 -5.08
N GLY A 88 9.90 5.07 -6.24
CA GLY A 88 10.49 4.62 -7.51
C GLY A 88 10.59 3.09 -7.65
N ASN A 89 9.85 2.35 -6.85
CA ASN A 89 9.90 0.89 -6.89
C ASN A 89 9.05 0.34 -8.03
N ILE A 90 9.68 0.10 -9.17
CA ILE A 90 9.03 -0.35 -10.41
C ILE A 90 8.27 -1.66 -10.23
N GLN A 91 8.84 -2.62 -9.49
CA GLN A 91 8.20 -3.92 -9.27
C GLN A 91 6.91 -3.75 -8.46
N MET A 92 6.95 -2.91 -7.44
CA MET A 92 5.79 -2.56 -6.63
C MET A 92 4.70 -1.87 -7.45
N VAL A 93 5.09 -0.88 -8.28
CA VAL A 93 4.18 -0.19 -9.19
C VAL A 93 3.51 -1.16 -10.16
N ARG A 94 4.28 -2.08 -10.77
CA ARG A 94 3.73 -3.12 -11.65
C ARG A 94 2.71 -4.01 -10.93
N LEU A 95 3.04 -4.45 -9.74
CA LEU A 95 2.17 -5.31 -8.94
C LEU A 95 0.86 -4.60 -8.60
N LEU A 96 0.93 -3.36 -8.12
CA LEU A 96 -0.25 -2.57 -7.77
C LEU A 96 -1.13 -2.26 -8.99
N LEU A 97 -0.54 -1.90 -10.13
CA LEU A 97 -1.28 -1.68 -11.37
C LEU A 97 -1.98 -2.96 -11.84
N LYS A 98 -1.29 -4.10 -11.80
CA LYS A 98 -1.89 -5.41 -12.13
C LYS A 98 -3.05 -5.76 -11.19
N ALA A 99 -2.99 -5.33 -9.96
CA ALA A 99 -4.03 -5.53 -8.96
C ALA A 99 -5.21 -4.55 -9.07
N GLY A 100 -5.21 -3.65 -10.03
CA GLY A 100 -6.30 -2.71 -10.26
C GLY A 100 -6.12 -1.35 -9.57
N ALA A 101 -4.91 -0.97 -9.23
CA ALA A 101 -4.65 0.37 -8.71
C ALA A 101 -5.05 1.44 -9.75
N LYS A 102 -5.74 2.48 -9.27
CA LYS A 102 -6.17 3.61 -10.11
C LYS A 102 -4.97 4.47 -10.46
N VAL A 103 -4.53 4.39 -11.72
CA VAL A 103 -3.31 5.06 -12.19
C VAL A 103 -3.37 6.59 -12.06
N ASN A 104 -4.56 7.18 -12.14
CA ASN A 104 -4.80 8.62 -12.05
C ASN A 104 -5.54 9.04 -10.77
N ALA A 105 -5.37 8.29 -9.68
CA ALA A 105 -5.91 8.69 -8.39
C ALA A 105 -5.32 10.04 -7.98
N LEU A 106 -6.14 10.93 -7.41
CA LEU A 106 -5.71 12.23 -6.92
C LEU A 106 -5.54 12.19 -5.39
N ASP A 107 -4.45 12.73 -4.92
CA ASP A 107 -4.21 12.97 -3.50
C ASP A 107 -4.83 14.32 -3.05
N SER A 108 -4.52 14.76 -1.81
CA SER A 108 -5.05 16.00 -1.27
C SER A 108 -4.55 17.26 -1.99
N ASP A 109 -3.40 17.18 -2.63
CA ASP A 109 -2.79 18.28 -3.38
C ASP A 109 -3.07 18.18 -4.88
N GLN A 110 -4.00 17.28 -5.25
CA GLN A 110 -4.38 16.98 -6.62
C GLN A 110 -3.26 16.37 -7.47
N GLY A 111 -2.25 15.82 -6.79
CA GLY A 111 -1.17 15.07 -7.43
C GLY A 111 -1.59 13.64 -7.77
N THR A 112 -1.09 13.14 -8.89
CA THR A 112 -1.24 11.76 -9.32
C THR A 112 0.01 10.94 -8.95
N PRO A 113 -0.03 9.60 -9.02
CA PRO A 113 1.18 8.79 -8.92
C PRO A 113 2.28 9.21 -9.91
N LEU A 114 1.89 9.66 -11.12
CA LEU A 114 2.85 10.17 -12.11
C LEU A 114 3.55 11.46 -11.62
N ASP A 115 2.81 12.41 -11.03
CA ASP A 115 3.39 13.63 -10.48
C ASP A 115 4.43 13.31 -9.40
N TRP A 116 4.16 12.33 -8.57
CA TRP A 116 5.08 11.87 -7.51
C TRP A 116 6.35 11.23 -8.11
N ALA A 117 6.21 10.39 -9.13
CA ALA A 117 7.36 9.79 -9.80
C ALA A 117 8.22 10.85 -10.50
N VAL A 118 7.60 11.83 -11.15
CA VAL A 118 8.30 12.95 -11.81
C VAL A 118 8.98 13.84 -10.78
N GLY A 119 8.27 14.21 -9.72
CA GLY A 119 8.79 15.08 -8.67
C GLY A 119 9.98 14.50 -7.92
N THR A 120 10.07 13.18 -7.82
CA THR A 120 11.18 12.45 -7.20
C THR A 120 12.21 11.96 -8.21
N LEU A 121 12.10 12.35 -9.47
CA LEU A 121 13.02 12.02 -10.57
C LEU A 121 13.14 10.51 -10.88
N HIS A 122 12.11 9.75 -10.58
CA HIS A 122 12.03 8.32 -10.93
C HIS A 122 11.53 8.14 -12.36
N ASN A 123 12.37 8.43 -13.34
CA ASN A 123 12.01 8.48 -14.76
C ASN A 123 11.47 7.17 -15.31
N ASP A 124 12.04 6.03 -14.89
CA ASP A 124 11.56 4.71 -15.33
C ASP A 124 10.17 4.40 -14.80
N THR A 125 9.91 4.78 -13.55
CA THR A 125 8.58 4.67 -12.95
C THR A 125 7.58 5.59 -13.65
N ALA A 126 7.98 6.82 -13.93
CA ALA A 126 7.14 7.76 -14.69
C ALA A 126 6.80 7.23 -16.09
N ALA A 127 7.79 6.64 -16.79
CA ALA A 127 7.56 6.02 -18.10
C ALA A 127 6.58 4.84 -18.01
N LEU A 128 6.71 3.99 -16.98
CA LEU A 128 5.78 2.90 -16.74
C LEU A 128 4.36 3.39 -16.47
N LEU A 129 4.21 4.42 -15.65
CA LEU A 129 2.89 5.01 -15.36
C LEU A 129 2.26 5.59 -16.61
N ARG A 130 3.00 6.36 -17.43
CA ARG A 130 2.51 6.89 -18.71
C ARG A 130 2.07 5.79 -19.66
N LYS A 131 2.82 4.71 -19.76
CA LYS A 131 2.46 3.52 -20.56
C LYS A 131 1.13 2.89 -20.11
N ASN A 132 0.79 3.02 -18.83
CA ASN A 132 -0.47 2.52 -18.26
C ASN A 132 -1.56 3.59 -18.18
N GLY A 133 -1.45 4.69 -18.91
CA GLY A 133 -2.45 5.74 -18.97
C GLY A 133 -2.33 6.82 -17.89
N GLY A 134 -1.20 6.85 -17.18
CA GLY A 134 -0.92 7.87 -16.17
C GLY A 134 -0.83 9.26 -16.77
N LYS A 135 -1.47 10.22 -16.11
CA LYS A 135 -1.50 11.65 -16.48
C LYS A 135 -1.08 12.49 -15.28
N GLU A 136 -0.56 13.66 -15.54
CA GLU A 136 -0.32 14.67 -14.50
C GLU A 136 -1.65 15.20 -13.97
N GLY A 137 -1.69 15.57 -12.68
CA GLY A 137 -2.92 16.05 -12.04
C GLY A 137 -3.48 17.29 -12.72
N SER A 138 -2.61 18.18 -13.19
CA SER A 138 -2.99 19.37 -13.97
C SER A 138 -3.79 19.06 -15.24
N ALA A 139 -3.61 17.87 -15.81
CA ALA A 139 -4.35 17.42 -17.00
C ALA A 139 -5.73 16.82 -16.69
N LEU A 140 -6.01 16.54 -15.39
CA LEU A 140 -7.24 15.88 -14.93
C LEU A 140 -8.23 16.87 -14.31
N ILE A 141 -7.79 18.08 -14.02
CA ILE A 141 -8.60 19.11 -13.38
C ILE A 141 -9.05 20.10 -14.45
N PRO A 142 -10.36 20.40 -14.55
CA PRO A 142 -10.89 21.36 -15.49
C PRO A 142 -10.43 22.80 -15.21
#